data_c931dc8c524cf1530b8731484750241b
#
_entry.id   c931dc8c524cf1530b8731484750241b
#
_cell.length_a   1.000
_cell.length_b   1.000
_cell.length_c   1.000
_cell.angle_alpha   90.00
_cell.angle_beta   90.00
_cell.angle_gamma   90.00
#
_symmetry.space_group_name_H-M   'P 1'
#
loop_
_entity.id
_entity.type
_entity.pdbx_description
1 polymer ?
#
loop_
_entity_poly.entity_id
_entity_poly.type
_entity_poly.pdbx_seq_one_letter_code
_entity_poly.pdbx_strand_id
1 'polypeptide(L)'
;EMCIRDSLWRVAVPPYRVDVTREADLVEEIPRIYGYNNIPVPSHVNSALSYAPKPDRNKLMNLAADFLTANGFTEIMSNSLSKAAYYEGLTSYKPEHCVKILNPLSNDLNVMRQTLLFNMLEAVQLNANHRNGDLKLYEFGNCYFYDATAATPEEPLKAYSEQFRLAIAVTGIAAPLSWNRKPEQASFFTLRAIAEKLLRRFGLDLYTLKSESLRSDLYGDALSFSLNDKARELVQMGVVSSKLRKAFDLKQDVYYLEMDFGALIKATRKNKVTAKELSKFPEVKRDLALLIDKEVTFSALRDIAFAAERKLLKRVSLFDVYEGDKLPEGKKSYALSFVLEDKTQTLTDKMIEQAMANLTAQFERKAGAQVRA
;
A
#
# COMPACT_ATOMS: atom_id res chain seq x y z
N GLU A 1 -30.62 -0.50 58.60
CA GLU A 1 -29.88 -0.39 57.36
C GLU A 1 -28.56 -1.14 57.52
N MET A 2 -28.50 -2.40 57.05
CA MET A 2 -27.22 -3.10 56.96
C MET A 2 -26.48 -2.57 55.73
N CYS A 3 -25.30 -2.03 55.98
CA CYS A 3 -24.40 -1.58 54.90
C CYS A 3 -23.84 -2.81 54.19
N ILE A 4 -24.38 -3.18 53.03
CA ILE A 4 -24.08 -4.40 52.27
C ILE A 4 -22.74 -4.27 51.50
N ARG A 5 -21.90 -3.28 51.81
CA ARG A 5 -20.66 -3.02 51.02
C ARG A 5 -19.52 -4.03 51.27
N ASP A 6 -19.56 -4.82 52.34
CA ASP A 6 -18.46 -5.68 52.78
C ASP A 6 -18.83 -7.15 52.93
N SER A 7 -19.97 -7.59 52.38
CA SER A 7 -20.42 -8.99 52.49
C SER A 7 -19.86 -9.80 51.31
N LEU A 8 -18.93 -10.69 51.62
CA LEU A 8 -18.52 -11.75 50.71
C LEU A 8 -19.46 -12.95 50.90
N TRP A 9 -20.06 -13.37 49.79
CA TRP A 9 -20.88 -14.58 49.77
C TRP A 9 -20.01 -15.77 49.39
N ARG A 10 -19.98 -16.81 50.20
CA ARG A 10 -19.38 -18.08 49.84
C ARG A 10 -20.52 -19.02 49.38
N VAL A 11 -20.51 -19.31 48.06
CA VAL A 11 -21.53 -20.15 47.45
C VAL A 11 -20.91 -21.51 47.12
N ALA A 12 -21.52 -22.59 47.57
CA ALA A 12 -21.17 -23.95 47.21
C ALA A 12 -22.03 -24.37 46.01
N VAL A 13 -21.40 -24.52 44.86
CA VAL A 13 -22.07 -24.97 43.63
C VAL A 13 -22.06 -26.50 43.61
N PRO A 14 -23.23 -27.15 43.38
CA PRO A 14 -23.31 -28.61 43.30
C PRO A 14 -22.45 -29.15 42.12
N PRO A 15 -21.78 -30.31 42.27
CA PRO A 15 -20.88 -30.85 41.25
C PRO A 15 -21.52 -31.14 39.89
N TYR A 16 -22.84 -31.29 39.83
CA TYR A 16 -23.55 -31.50 38.56
C TYR A 16 -23.76 -30.22 37.73
N ARG A 17 -23.53 -29.03 38.32
CA ARG A 17 -23.59 -27.73 37.64
C ARG A 17 -22.16 -27.34 37.17
N VAL A 18 -21.68 -28.06 36.18
CA VAL A 18 -20.34 -27.86 35.60
C VAL A 18 -20.19 -26.52 34.84
N ASP A 19 -21.32 -25.91 34.52
CA ASP A 19 -21.46 -24.63 33.81
C ASP A 19 -21.28 -23.40 34.71
N VAL A 20 -21.47 -23.55 36.03
CA VAL A 20 -21.39 -22.45 36.99
C VAL A 20 -20.01 -22.44 37.63
N THR A 21 -19.10 -21.67 37.06
CA THR A 21 -17.69 -21.62 37.50
C THR A 21 -17.20 -20.24 37.93
N ARG A 22 -17.95 -19.18 37.62
CA ARG A 22 -17.57 -17.78 37.84
C ARG A 22 -18.69 -17.02 38.54
N GLU A 23 -18.32 -15.84 39.04
CA GLU A 23 -19.28 -14.92 39.68
C GLU A 23 -20.43 -14.54 38.72
N ALA A 24 -20.14 -14.31 37.47
CA ALA A 24 -21.13 -13.95 36.44
C ALA A 24 -22.19 -15.05 36.25
N ASP A 25 -21.80 -16.33 36.37
CA ASP A 25 -22.71 -17.47 36.24
C ASP A 25 -23.68 -17.51 37.40
N LEU A 26 -23.24 -17.17 38.64
CA LEU A 26 -24.10 -17.02 39.81
C LEU A 26 -25.06 -15.83 39.67
N VAL A 27 -24.56 -14.72 39.14
CA VAL A 27 -25.40 -13.54 38.88
C VAL A 27 -26.50 -13.87 37.86
N GLU A 28 -26.24 -14.73 36.86
CA GLU A 28 -27.24 -15.18 35.89
C GLU A 28 -28.34 -16.05 36.54
N GLU A 29 -27.99 -16.92 37.47
CA GLU A 29 -28.97 -17.78 38.16
C GLU A 29 -29.97 -16.98 39.03
N ILE A 30 -29.54 -15.89 39.64
CA ILE A 30 -30.40 -15.04 40.47
C ILE A 30 -31.57 -14.44 39.67
N PRO A 31 -31.35 -13.74 38.52
CA PRO A 31 -32.43 -13.23 37.71
C PRO A 31 -33.33 -14.28 37.09
N ARG A 32 -32.83 -15.51 36.90
CA ARG A 32 -33.64 -16.62 36.40
C ARG A 32 -34.77 -16.99 37.40
N ILE A 33 -34.47 -16.94 38.69
CA ILE A 33 -35.47 -17.21 39.76
C ILE A 33 -36.28 -15.96 40.07
N TYR A 34 -35.62 -14.81 40.16
CA TYR A 34 -36.28 -13.52 40.45
C TYR A 34 -37.23 -13.11 39.32
N GLY A 35 -36.94 -13.51 38.10
CA GLY A 35 -37.62 -13.11 36.86
C GLY A 35 -37.00 -11.92 36.20
N TYR A 36 -36.49 -12.10 34.98
CA TYR A 36 -35.84 -11.04 34.20
C TYR A 36 -36.74 -9.82 34.00
N ASN A 37 -38.06 -10.02 33.88
CA ASN A 37 -39.02 -8.93 33.71
C ASN A 37 -39.18 -8.06 34.97
N ASN A 38 -38.71 -8.53 36.12
CA ASN A 38 -38.76 -7.78 37.37
C ASN A 38 -37.54 -6.88 37.57
N ILE A 39 -36.55 -6.98 36.67
CA ILE A 39 -35.35 -6.13 36.71
C ILE A 39 -35.72 -4.76 36.17
N PRO A 40 -35.61 -3.68 36.96
CA PRO A 40 -35.94 -2.35 36.48
C PRO A 40 -34.91 -1.90 35.45
N VAL A 41 -35.37 -1.52 34.26
CA VAL A 41 -34.55 -0.89 33.25
C VAL A 41 -34.45 0.60 33.55
N PRO A 42 -33.26 1.13 33.86
CA PRO A 42 -33.11 2.56 34.13
C PRO A 42 -33.45 3.39 32.90
N SER A 43 -34.14 4.51 33.10
CA SER A 43 -34.48 5.45 32.04
C SER A 43 -33.25 6.21 31.47
N HIS A 44 -32.13 6.11 32.17
CA HIS A 44 -30.89 6.80 31.77
C HIS A 44 -29.75 5.77 31.73
N VAL A 45 -28.96 5.82 30.64
CA VAL A 45 -27.70 5.07 30.52
C VAL A 45 -26.56 5.97 31.03
N ASN A 46 -25.88 5.51 32.07
CA ASN A 46 -24.67 6.15 32.55
C ASN A 46 -23.46 5.32 32.13
N SER A 47 -22.77 5.74 31.08
CA SER A 47 -21.59 5.05 30.57
C SER A 47 -20.50 6.03 30.22
N ALA A 48 -19.25 5.63 30.39
CA ALA A 48 -18.13 6.39 29.86
C ALA A 48 -18.12 6.27 28.33
N LEU A 49 -18.08 7.41 27.62
CA LEU A 49 -17.96 7.43 26.18
C LEU A 49 -16.48 7.24 25.80
N SER A 50 -16.20 6.17 25.10
CA SER A 50 -14.90 5.99 24.44
C SER A 50 -15.01 6.39 22.97
N TYR A 51 -14.08 7.21 22.52
CA TYR A 51 -14.01 7.60 21.12
C TYR A 51 -13.01 6.71 20.41
N ALA A 52 -13.40 6.16 19.26
CA ALA A 52 -12.47 5.45 18.39
C ALA A 52 -11.31 6.37 17.98
N PRO A 53 -10.06 5.86 17.92
CA PRO A 53 -8.93 6.65 17.47
C PRO A 53 -9.16 7.19 16.05
N LYS A 54 -8.79 8.45 15.84
CA LYS A 54 -8.83 9.08 14.51
C LYS A 54 -7.43 9.07 13.89
N PRO A 55 -7.32 8.86 12.56
CA PRO A 55 -8.40 8.56 11.60
C PRO A 55 -8.95 7.13 11.78
N ASP A 56 -10.23 6.95 11.47
CA ASP A 56 -10.90 5.67 11.51
C ASP A 56 -10.35 4.73 10.43
N ARG A 57 -9.74 3.62 10.84
CA ARG A 57 -9.13 2.63 9.95
C ARG A 57 -10.14 2.07 8.94
N ASN A 58 -11.34 1.73 9.38
CA ASN A 58 -12.34 1.10 8.54
C ASN A 58 -12.85 2.07 7.46
N LYS A 59 -13.03 3.35 7.82
CA LYS A 59 -13.40 4.38 6.84
C LYS A 59 -12.32 4.57 5.77
N LEU A 60 -11.05 4.55 6.17
CA LEU A 60 -9.94 4.67 5.21
C LEU A 60 -9.79 3.41 4.35
N MET A 61 -10.00 2.23 4.93
CA MET A 61 -10.02 0.96 4.20
C MET A 61 -11.14 0.96 3.15
N ASN A 62 -12.36 1.34 3.53
CA ASN A 62 -13.49 1.43 2.60
C ASN A 62 -13.24 2.47 1.49
N LEU A 63 -12.64 3.62 1.83
CA LEU A 63 -12.26 4.62 0.83
C LEU A 63 -11.31 4.05 -0.24
N ALA A 64 -10.36 3.21 0.16
CA ALA A 64 -9.45 2.54 -0.76
C ALA A 64 -10.15 1.42 -1.54
N ALA A 65 -10.97 0.61 -0.86
CA ALA A 65 -11.75 -0.47 -1.46
C ALA A 65 -12.72 0.05 -2.53
N ASP A 66 -13.51 1.08 -2.22
CA ASP A 66 -14.43 1.72 -3.16
C ASP A 66 -13.69 2.25 -4.39
N PHE A 67 -12.52 2.87 -4.18
CA PHE A 67 -11.69 3.35 -5.30
C PHE A 67 -11.20 2.20 -6.18
N LEU A 68 -10.69 1.11 -5.59
CA LEU A 68 -10.18 -0.04 -6.34
C LEU A 68 -11.31 -0.74 -7.09
N THR A 69 -12.44 -1.01 -6.43
CA THR A 69 -13.62 -1.63 -7.03
C THR A 69 -14.18 -0.80 -8.18
N ALA A 70 -14.26 0.54 -8.03
CA ALA A 70 -14.68 1.44 -9.11
C ALA A 70 -13.72 1.46 -10.31
N ASN A 71 -12.45 1.04 -10.13
CA ASN A 71 -11.46 0.85 -11.20
C ASN A 71 -11.40 -0.59 -11.74
N GLY A 72 -12.39 -1.43 -11.40
CA GLY A 72 -12.55 -2.79 -11.92
C GLY A 72 -11.68 -3.84 -11.22
N PHE A 73 -11.26 -3.58 -9.98
CA PHE A 73 -10.58 -4.56 -9.16
C PHE A 73 -11.60 -5.36 -8.34
N THR A 74 -11.35 -6.65 -8.17
CA THR A 74 -12.12 -7.55 -7.32
C THR A 74 -11.40 -7.75 -6.00
N GLU A 75 -12.12 -7.57 -4.89
CA GLU A 75 -11.60 -7.91 -3.57
C GLU A 75 -11.55 -9.41 -3.38
N ILE A 76 -10.44 -9.89 -2.84
CA ILE A 76 -10.31 -11.25 -2.34
C ILE A 76 -10.04 -11.24 -0.85
N MET A 77 -10.40 -12.32 -0.19
CA MET A 77 -10.14 -12.52 1.23
C MET A 77 -9.59 -13.94 1.42
N SER A 78 -8.28 -14.00 1.62
CA SER A 78 -7.55 -15.25 1.77
C SER A 78 -7.39 -15.63 3.24
N ASN A 79 -7.08 -16.91 3.50
CA ASN A 79 -6.76 -17.39 4.82
C ASN A 79 -5.48 -16.71 5.37
N SER A 80 -5.45 -16.41 6.66
CA SER A 80 -4.23 -15.94 7.34
C SER A 80 -3.20 -17.05 7.55
N LEU A 81 -3.59 -18.30 7.44
CA LEU A 81 -2.69 -19.45 7.45
C LEU A 81 -2.12 -19.70 6.06
N SER A 82 -0.88 -20.16 6.02
CA SER A 82 -0.09 -20.37 4.81
C SER A 82 0.84 -21.58 4.99
N LYS A 83 1.53 -21.95 3.91
CA LYS A 83 2.51 -23.05 3.89
C LYS A 83 3.89 -22.56 4.31
N ALA A 84 4.53 -23.20 5.29
CA ALA A 84 5.91 -22.91 5.63
C ALA A 84 6.87 -23.07 4.44
N ALA A 85 6.57 -24.02 3.55
CA ALA A 85 7.36 -24.28 2.35
C ALA A 85 7.49 -23.07 1.40
N TYR A 86 6.55 -22.13 1.43
CA TYR A 86 6.65 -20.89 0.61
C TYR A 86 7.80 -19.97 1.04
N TYR A 87 8.22 -20.09 2.29
CA TYR A 87 9.29 -19.25 2.87
C TYR A 87 10.66 -19.94 2.81
N GLU A 88 10.72 -21.21 2.44
CA GLU A 88 11.99 -21.94 2.33
C GLU A 88 12.88 -21.37 1.21
N GLY A 89 14.12 -21.03 1.56
CA GLY A 89 15.08 -20.47 0.62
C GLY A 89 14.81 -19.03 0.19
N LEU A 90 13.89 -18.32 0.88
CA LEU A 90 13.70 -16.90 0.70
C LEU A 90 14.64 -16.10 1.61
N THR A 91 15.09 -14.95 1.10
CA THR A 91 15.86 -13.95 1.84
C THR A 91 15.00 -12.80 2.34
N SER A 92 13.93 -12.46 1.59
CA SER A 92 13.03 -11.36 1.92
C SER A 92 12.08 -11.68 3.10
N TYR A 93 11.66 -12.94 3.20
CA TYR A 93 10.83 -13.45 4.29
C TYR A 93 11.41 -14.77 4.80
N LYS A 94 12.07 -14.71 5.95
CA LYS A 94 12.80 -15.86 6.48
C LYS A 94 11.90 -16.82 7.24
N PRO A 95 12.10 -18.14 7.11
CA PRO A 95 11.31 -19.17 7.81
C PRO A 95 11.33 -19.03 9.35
N GLU A 96 12.44 -18.55 9.93
CA GLU A 96 12.57 -18.33 11.38
C GLU A 96 11.64 -17.24 11.91
N HIS A 97 11.18 -16.31 11.05
CA HIS A 97 10.21 -15.27 11.40
C HIS A 97 8.75 -15.69 11.20
N CYS A 98 8.50 -16.94 10.80
CA CYS A 98 7.14 -17.47 10.72
C CYS A 98 6.56 -17.70 12.11
N VAL A 99 5.33 -17.25 12.33
CA VAL A 99 4.51 -17.67 13.46
C VAL A 99 3.97 -19.07 13.16
N LYS A 100 4.48 -20.07 13.88
CA LYS A 100 4.12 -21.50 13.67
C LYS A 100 2.85 -21.84 14.45
N ILE A 101 2.00 -22.67 13.85
CA ILE A 101 0.81 -23.20 14.48
C ILE A 101 1.18 -24.47 15.25
N LEU A 102 0.78 -24.54 16.52
CA LEU A 102 1.15 -25.66 17.41
C LEU A 102 0.59 -27.01 16.92
N ASN A 103 -0.69 -27.01 16.53
CA ASN A 103 -1.38 -28.21 16.05
C ASN A 103 -2.08 -27.91 14.72
N PRO A 104 -1.34 -27.79 13.59
CA PRO A 104 -1.92 -27.46 12.30
C PRO A 104 -2.82 -28.58 11.79
N LEU A 105 -3.95 -28.23 11.18
CA LEU A 105 -4.88 -29.19 10.55
C LEU A 105 -4.26 -29.87 9.32
N SER A 106 -3.32 -29.20 8.66
CA SER A 106 -2.56 -29.75 7.53
C SER A 106 -1.22 -29.06 7.39
N ASN A 107 -0.29 -29.67 6.66
CA ASN A 107 1.01 -29.06 6.31
C ASN A 107 0.86 -27.83 5.42
N ASP A 108 -0.29 -27.66 4.77
CA ASP A 108 -0.57 -26.52 3.91
C ASP A 108 -1.04 -25.28 4.70
N LEU A 109 -1.33 -25.44 5.99
CA LEU A 109 -1.83 -24.37 6.88
C LEU A 109 -1.09 -24.39 8.21
N ASN A 110 0.24 -24.44 8.18
CA ASN A 110 1.08 -24.70 9.36
C ASN A 110 1.80 -23.45 9.91
N VAL A 111 1.73 -22.32 9.20
CA VAL A 111 2.26 -21.02 9.65
C VAL A 111 1.29 -19.91 9.34
N MET A 112 1.42 -18.79 10.05
CA MET A 112 0.75 -17.55 9.66
C MET A 112 1.55 -16.80 8.59
N ARG A 113 0.86 -16.17 7.64
CA ARG A 113 1.46 -15.48 6.50
C ARG A 113 2.28 -14.24 6.90
N GLN A 114 3.49 -14.09 6.34
CA GLN A 114 4.32 -12.89 6.46
C GLN A 114 4.05 -11.86 5.34
N THR A 115 3.40 -12.26 4.25
CA THR A 115 3.04 -11.44 3.09
C THR A 115 1.71 -11.92 2.51
N LEU A 116 1.01 -11.05 1.82
CA LEU A 116 -0.22 -11.39 1.08
C LEU A 116 0.08 -12.02 -0.29
N LEU A 117 1.36 -12.01 -0.73
CA LEU A 117 1.77 -12.41 -2.07
C LEU A 117 1.38 -13.86 -2.40
N PHE A 118 1.69 -14.82 -1.52
CA PHE A 118 1.49 -16.26 -1.85
C PHE A 118 0.02 -16.60 -2.01
N ASN A 119 -0.84 -16.11 -1.11
CA ASN A 119 -2.28 -16.32 -1.24
C ASN A 119 -2.85 -15.62 -2.49
N MET A 120 -2.32 -14.43 -2.85
CA MET A 120 -2.67 -13.75 -4.09
C MET A 120 -2.27 -14.57 -5.31
N LEU A 121 -1.07 -15.19 -5.31
CA LEU A 121 -0.63 -16.06 -6.39
C LEU A 121 -1.45 -17.36 -6.50
N GLU A 122 -1.87 -17.95 -5.36
CA GLU A 122 -2.82 -19.07 -5.35
C GLU A 122 -4.16 -18.68 -5.99
N ALA A 123 -4.68 -17.49 -5.67
CA ALA A 123 -5.91 -16.99 -6.29
C ALA A 123 -5.76 -16.76 -7.79
N VAL A 124 -4.62 -16.19 -8.23
CA VAL A 124 -4.31 -16.02 -9.66
C VAL A 124 -4.20 -17.39 -10.36
N GLN A 125 -3.50 -18.35 -9.76
CA GLN A 125 -3.35 -19.70 -10.28
C GLN A 125 -4.71 -20.40 -10.45
N LEU A 126 -5.55 -20.35 -9.42
CA LEU A 126 -6.89 -20.92 -9.46
C LEU A 126 -7.70 -20.36 -10.62
N ASN A 127 -7.72 -19.05 -10.78
CA ASN A 127 -8.44 -18.37 -11.86
C ASN A 127 -7.85 -18.73 -13.24
N ALA A 128 -6.52 -18.74 -13.37
CA ALA A 128 -5.85 -19.12 -14.62
C ALA A 128 -6.21 -20.57 -15.04
N ASN A 129 -6.29 -21.50 -14.09
CA ASN A 129 -6.72 -22.89 -14.32
C ASN A 129 -8.18 -22.98 -14.81
N HIS A 130 -9.02 -22.02 -14.40
CA HIS A 130 -10.39 -21.85 -14.90
C HIS A 130 -10.48 -21.00 -16.18
N ARG A 131 -9.35 -20.73 -16.85
CA ARG A 131 -9.25 -19.92 -18.09
C ARG A 131 -9.68 -18.46 -17.89
N ASN A 132 -9.62 -17.95 -16.67
CA ASN A 132 -9.83 -16.56 -16.31
C ASN A 132 -8.48 -15.95 -15.95
N GLY A 133 -7.70 -15.54 -16.96
CA GLY A 133 -6.34 -15.04 -16.77
C GLY A 133 -6.21 -13.51 -16.68
N ASP A 134 -7.26 -12.76 -17.02
CA ASP A 134 -7.25 -11.31 -17.03
C ASP A 134 -7.79 -10.78 -15.70
N LEU A 135 -6.91 -10.53 -14.74
CA LEU A 135 -7.29 -10.28 -13.36
C LEU A 135 -6.77 -8.94 -12.85
N LYS A 136 -7.61 -8.28 -12.05
CA LYS A 136 -7.29 -7.13 -11.20
C LYS A 136 -7.83 -7.45 -9.82
N LEU A 137 -6.93 -7.81 -8.91
CA LEU A 137 -7.29 -8.26 -7.57
C LEU A 137 -6.71 -7.34 -6.51
N TYR A 138 -7.38 -7.23 -5.36
CA TYR A 138 -6.83 -6.62 -4.17
C TYR A 138 -7.26 -7.37 -2.91
N GLU A 139 -6.46 -7.25 -1.85
CA GLU A 139 -6.74 -7.83 -0.55
C GLU A 139 -6.24 -6.92 0.56
N PHE A 140 -7.08 -6.70 1.58
CA PHE A 140 -6.66 -6.19 2.87
C PHE A 140 -6.46 -7.34 3.85
N GLY A 141 -5.32 -7.39 4.50
CA GLY A 141 -5.06 -8.47 5.45
C GLY A 141 -3.93 -8.17 6.42
N ASN A 142 -3.95 -8.89 7.54
CA ASN A 142 -2.84 -8.90 8.48
C ASN A 142 -1.76 -9.86 8.00
N CYS A 143 -0.51 -9.46 8.20
CA CYS A 143 0.70 -10.26 8.07
C CYS A 143 1.35 -10.36 9.46
N TYR A 144 1.94 -11.52 9.76
CA TYR A 144 2.34 -11.88 11.11
C TYR A 144 3.82 -12.23 11.14
N PHE A 145 4.51 -11.78 12.18
CA PHE A 145 5.95 -11.96 12.32
C PHE A 145 6.31 -12.42 13.72
N TYR A 146 7.32 -13.27 13.78
CA TYR A 146 7.93 -13.73 15.01
C TYR A 146 9.40 -13.28 15.08
N ASP A 147 9.78 -12.67 16.21
CA ASP A 147 11.13 -12.28 16.52
C ASP A 147 11.44 -12.65 17.98
N ALA A 148 12.15 -13.76 18.15
CA ALA A 148 12.51 -14.24 19.47
C ALA A 148 13.33 -13.23 20.30
N THR A 149 14.06 -12.33 19.63
CA THR A 149 14.92 -11.34 20.30
C THR A 149 14.14 -10.18 20.90
N ALA A 150 12.90 -9.97 20.49
CA ALA A 150 12.02 -8.93 21.02
C ALA A 150 11.31 -9.32 22.31
N ALA A 151 11.30 -10.62 22.67
CA ALA A 151 10.68 -11.13 23.90
C ALA A 151 11.55 -10.85 25.12
N THR A 152 10.88 -10.56 26.22
CA THR A 152 11.49 -10.58 27.57
C THR A 152 10.75 -11.56 28.46
N PRO A 153 11.32 -12.02 29.57
CA PRO A 153 10.61 -12.92 30.51
C PRO A 153 9.28 -12.33 31.02
N GLU A 154 9.21 -11.00 31.16
CA GLU A 154 8.03 -10.28 31.63
C GLU A 154 7.00 -10.05 30.50
N GLU A 155 7.47 -10.02 29.23
CA GLU A 155 6.63 -9.72 28.08
C GLU A 155 6.90 -10.67 26.91
N PRO A 156 6.56 -11.96 27.04
CA PRO A 156 6.84 -12.97 26.00
C PRO A 156 6.09 -12.72 24.69
N LEU A 157 4.95 -12.03 24.74
CA LEU A 157 4.15 -11.69 23.57
C LEU A 157 4.79 -10.62 22.68
N LYS A 158 5.80 -9.90 23.14
CA LYS A 158 6.57 -8.97 22.28
C LYS A 158 7.32 -9.66 21.14
N ALA A 159 7.52 -10.99 21.23
CA ALA A 159 8.04 -11.76 20.10
C ALA A 159 7.14 -11.73 18.86
N TYR A 160 5.85 -11.42 19.02
CA TYR A 160 4.86 -11.46 17.96
C TYR A 160 4.46 -10.06 17.53
N SER A 161 4.39 -9.83 16.23
CA SER A 161 3.91 -8.56 15.69
C SER A 161 3.00 -8.76 14.49
N GLU A 162 2.07 -7.82 14.31
CA GLU A 162 1.13 -7.82 13.21
C GLU A 162 1.27 -6.54 12.39
N GLN A 163 1.07 -6.67 11.08
CA GLN A 163 1.07 -5.55 10.16
C GLN A 163 -0.14 -5.65 9.24
N PHE A 164 -0.94 -4.62 9.22
CA PHE A 164 -2.07 -4.54 8.32
C PHE A 164 -1.63 -4.00 6.96
N ARG A 165 -1.82 -4.79 5.93
CA ARG A 165 -1.35 -4.52 4.57
C ARG A 165 -2.48 -4.49 3.57
N LEU A 166 -2.25 -3.79 2.45
CA LEU A 166 -3.02 -3.84 1.22
C LEU A 166 -2.14 -4.46 0.14
N ALA A 167 -2.63 -5.52 -0.49
CA ALA A 167 -2.03 -6.09 -1.69
C ALA A 167 -2.88 -5.76 -2.92
N ILE A 168 -2.23 -5.54 -4.06
CA ILE A 168 -2.87 -5.32 -5.36
C ILE A 168 -2.12 -6.14 -6.40
N ALA A 169 -2.85 -6.88 -7.24
CA ALA A 169 -2.28 -7.63 -8.35
C ALA A 169 -3.00 -7.32 -9.65
N VAL A 170 -2.23 -7.25 -10.74
CA VAL A 170 -2.74 -7.10 -12.11
C VAL A 170 -2.02 -8.10 -13.00
N THR A 171 -2.76 -8.84 -13.83
CA THR A 171 -2.20 -9.82 -14.75
C THR A 171 -3.08 -9.95 -16.01
N GLY A 172 -2.51 -10.43 -17.11
CA GLY A 172 -3.22 -10.62 -18.38
C GLY A 172 -3.53 -9.34 -19.12
N ILE A 173 -4.71 -9.19 -19.64
CA ILE A 173 -5.16 -8.05 -20.43
C ILE A 173 -5.76 -6.98 -19.51
N ALA A 174 -5.10 -5.83 -19.43
CA ALA A 174 -5.58 -4.69 -18.64
C ALA A 174 -6.78 -3.97 -19.28
N ALA A 175 -6.82 -3.95 -20.61
CA ALA A 175 -7.89 -3.38 -21.39
C ALA A 175 -8.22 -4.29 -22.58
N PRO A 176 -9.45 -4.85 -22.65
CA PRO A 176 -9.82 -5.81 -23.68
C PRO A 176 -9.96 -5.16 -25.06
N LEU A 177 -9.88 -5.99 -26.11
CA LEU A 177 -10.16 -5.57 -27.47
C LEU A 177 -11.58 -4.98 -27.57
N SER A 178 -11.68 -3.87 -28.24
CA SER A 178 -12.96 -3.27 -28.59
C SER A 178 -12.90 -2.70 -30.02
N TRP A 179 -14.03 -2.30 -30.59
CA TRP A 179 -14.09 -1.78 -31.96
C TRP A 179 -13.20 -0.54 -32.19
N ASN A 180 -12.94 0.21 -31.13
CA ASN A 180 -12.17 1.48 -31.20
C ASN A 180 -10.82 1.42 -30.46
N ARG A 181 -10.44 0.26 -29.90
CA ARG A 181 -9.18 0.12 -29.12
C ARG A 181 -8.59 -1.28 -29.27
N LYS A 182 -7.28 -1.33 -29.49
CA LYS A 182 -6.50 -2.58 -29.43
C LYS A 182 -6.41 -3.08 -27.99
N PRO A 183 -6.23 -4.39 -27.79
CA PRO A 183 -6.03 -4.92 -26.45
C PRO A 183 -4.72 -4.40 -25.87
N GLU A 184 -4.74 -4.07 -24.60
CA GLU A 184 -3.56 -3.59 -23.85
C GLU A 184 -3.22 -4.60 -22.77
N GLN A 185 -1.99 -5.09 -22.81
CA GLN A 185 -1.48 -6.01 -21.78
C GLN A 185 -1.26 -5.25 -20.47
N ALA A 186 -1.47 -5.93 -19.36
CA ALA A 186 -1.07 -5.42 -18.07
C ALA A 186 0.44 -5.17 -18.04
N SER A 187 0.86 -4.15 -17.34
CA SER A 187 2.25 -3.75 -17.22
C SER A 187 2.54 -3.18 -15.83
N PHE A 188 3.81 -3.01 -15.52
CA PHE A 188 4.22 -2.27 -14.32
C PHE A 188 3.56 -0.88 -14.24
N PHE A 189 3.40 -0.21 -15.38
CA PHE A 189 2.79 1.13 -15.43
C PHE A 189 1.28 1.09 -15.15
N THR A 190 0.59 0.00 -15.51
CA THR A 190 -0.82 -0.22 -15.14
C THR A 190 -0.97 -0.26 -13.61
N LEU A 191 -0.12 -1.05 -12.94
CA LEU A 191 -0.10 -1.15 -11.48
C LEU A 191 0.29 0.18 -10.83
N ARG A 192 1.36 0.83 -11.33
CA ARG A 192 1.85 2.11 -10.82
C ARG A 192 0.80 3.22 -10.93
N ALA A 193 0.06 3.29 -12.03
CA ALA A 193 -0.99 4.30 -12.20
C ALA A 193 -2.10 4.18 -11.15
N ILE A 194 -2.48 2.94 -10.78
CA ILE A 194 -3.45 2.68 -9.70
C ILE A 194 -2.86 3.07 -8.35
N ALA A 195 -1.62 2.68 -8.06
CA ALA A 195 -0.94 3.02 -6.81
C ALA A 195 -0.82 4.55 -6.62
N GLU A 196 -0.45 5.27 -7.67
CA GLU A 196 -0.33 6.73 -7.65
C GLU A 196 -1.68 7.41 -7.38
N LYS A 197 -2.74 6.98 -8.07
CA LYS A 197 -4.09 7.51 -7.86
C LYS A 197 -4.60 7.21 -6.44
N LEU A 198 -4.34 6.00 -5.94
CA LEU A 198 -4.71 5.59 -4.59
C LEU A 198 -3.99 6.45 -3.54
N LEU A 199 -2.68 6.61 -3.63
CA LEU A 199 -1.90 7.44 -2.70
C LEU A 199 -2.36 8.90 -2.72
N ARG A 200 -2.64 9.46 -3.90
CA ARG A 200 -3.20 10.81 -4.04
C ARG A 200 -4.56 10.95 -3.37
N ARG A 201 -5.38 9.89 -3.37
CA ARG A 201 -6.66 9.87 -2.63
C ARG A 201 -6.46 10.07 -1.13
N PHE A 202 -5.31 9.62 -0.60
CA PHE A 202 -4.90 9.83 0.79
C PHE A 202 -4.06 11.10 1.00
N GLY A 203 -3.89 11.92 -0.04
CA GLY A 203 -3.12 13.16 0.02
C GLY A 203 -1.60 12.95 0.03
N LEU A 204 -1.13 11.81 -0.51
CA LEU A 204 0.28 11.54 -0.76
C LEU A 204 0.55 11.54 -2.27
N ASP A 205 1.62 12.18 -2.68
CA ASP A 205 2.11 12.10 -4.05
C ASP A 205 3.26 11.10 -4.11
N LEU A 206 3.15 10.10 -4.99
CA LEU A 206 4.18 9.08 -5.19
C LEU A 206 5.54 9.71 -5.53
N TYR A 207 5.53 10.85 -6.23
CA TYR A 207 6.75 11.57 -6.57
C TYR A 207 7.42 12.29 -5.40
N THR A 208 6.74 12.46 -4.28
CA THR A 208 7.34 13.02 -3.05
C THR A 208 7.94 11.95 -2.15
N LEU A 209 7.66 10.68 -2.44
CA LEU A 209 8.24 9.56 -1.74
C LEU A 209 9.65 9.28 -2.29
N LYS A 210 10.54 8.87 -1.41
CA LYS A 210 11.84 8.34 -1.83
C LYS A 210 11.62 7.00 -2.53
N SER A 211 12.10 6.86 -3.76
CA SER A 211 12.03 5.62 -4.54
C SER A 211 13.40 5.00 -4.68
N GLU A 212 13.49 3.70 -4.47
CA GLU A 212 14.71 2.91 -4.62
C GLU A 212 14.43 1.65 -5.43
N SER A 213 15.43 1.19 -6.19
CA SER A 213 15.36 -0.12 -6.83
C SER A 213 15.38 -1.20 -5.76
N LEU A 214 14.37 -2.06 -5.76
CA LEU A 214 14.24 -3.15 -4.79
C LEU A 214 14.84 -4.42 -5.40
N ARG A 215 15.92 -4.91 -4.79
CA ARG A 215 16.45 -6.24 -5.08
C ARG A 215 15.82 -7.24 -4.10
N SER A 216 15.04 -8.15 -4.62
CA SER A 216 14.30 -9.13 -3.82
C SER A 216 14.16 -10.43 -4.60
N ASP A 217 14.11 -11.53 -3.90
CA ASP A 217 13.80 -12.85 -4.48
C ASP A 217 12.33 -13.01 -4.87
N LEU A 218 11.46 -12.09 -4.43
CA LEU A 218 10.04 -12.08 -4.77
C LEU A 218 9.76 -11.45 -6.12
N TYR A 219 10.60 -10.51 -6.55
CA TYR A 219 10.41 -9.72 -7.76
C TYR A 219 11.53 -9.95 -8.78
N GLY A 220 11.23 -9.77 -10.05
CA GLY A 220 12.22 -9.54 -11.10
C GLY A 220 12.72 -8.11 -11.02
N ASP A 221 11.93 -7.17 -11.57
CA ASP A 221 12.18 -5.74 -11.43
C ASP A 221 11.15 -5.12 -10.48
N ALA A 222 11.63 -4.34 -9.51
CA ALA A 222 10.77 -3.73 -8.52
C ALA A 222 11.31 -2.41 -8.00
N LEU A 223 10.39 -1.61 -7.46
CA LEU A 223 10.66 -0.37 -6.75
C LEU A 223 10.06 -0.44 -5.34
N SER A 224 10.79 0.12 -4.38
CA SER A 224 10.28 0.43 -3.06
C SER A 224 10.10 1.94 -2.90
N PHE A 225 9.13 2.33 -2.08
CA PHE A 225 8.83 3.72 -1.78
C PHE A 225 8.74 3.91 -0.27
N SER A 226 9.43 4.92 0.25
CA SER A 226 9.42 5.30 1.65
C SER A 226 9.16 6.79 1.83
N LEU A 227 8.71 7.19 3.02
CA LEU A 227 8.42 8.61 3.32
C LEU A 227 9.69 9.45 3.39
N ASN A 228 10.79 8.86 3.84
CA ASN A 228 12.11 9.49 3.95
C ASN A 228 13.19 8.38 4.11
N ASP A 229 14.45 8.78 4.15
CA ASP A 229 15.61 7.87 4.23
C ASP A 229 15.65 6.95 5.46
N LYS A 230 14.97 7.33 6.53
CA LYS A 230 14.91 6.58 7.80
C LYS A 230 13.58 5.88 8.00
N ALA A 231 12.61 6.12 7.12
CA ALA A 231 11.29 5.53 7.24
C ALA A 231 11.30 4.10 6.70
N ARG A 232 10.48 3.27 7.32
CA ARG A 232 10.14 1.97 6.79
C ARG A 232 9.52 2.10 5.40
N GLU A 233 9.74 1.12 4.57
CA GLU A 233 9.06 1.01 3.28
C GLU A 233 7.55 1.09 3.45
N LEU A 234 6.94 1.97 2.66
CA LEU A 234 5.50 2.16 2.63
C LEU A 234 4.85 1.29 1.55
N VAL A 235 5.51 1.20 0.39
CA VAL A 235 5.00 0.47 -0.78
C VAL A 235 6.16 -0.25 -1.46
N GLN A 236 5.93 -1.51 -1.79
CA GLN A 236 6.77 -2.28 -2.72
C GLN A 236 5.92 -2.63 -3.93
N MET A 237 6.45 -2.50 -5.14
CA MET A 237 5.74 -2.88 -6.36
C MET A 237 6.71 -3.34 -7.46
N GLY A 238 6.31 -4.35 -8.21
CA GLY A 238 7.13 -4.88 -9.28
C GLY A 238 6.46 -6.01 -10.05
N VAL A 239 7.21 -6.63 -10.94
CA VAL A 239 6.83 -7.90 -11.58
C VAL A 239 7.27 -9.05 -10.69
N VAL A 240 6.37 -9.99 -10.41
CA VAL A 240 6.69 -11.20 -9.63
C VAL A 240 7.79 -11.99 -10.33
N SER A 241 8.78 -12.48 -9.58
CA SER A 241 9.95 -13.17 -10.13
C SER A 241 9.55 -14.41 -10.95
N SER A 242 10.32 -14.70 -11.97
CA SER A 242 10.08 -15.88 -12.83
C SER A 242 10.15 -17.20 -12.05
N LYS A 243 10.96 -17.24 -10.98
CA LYS A 243 11.05 -18.40 -10.08
C LYS A 243 9.73 -18.66 -9.37
N LEU A 244 9.12 -17.63 -8.79
CA LEU A 244 7.82 -17.74 -8.10
C LEU A 244 6.70 -18.04 -9.09
N ARG A 245 6.65 -17.35 -10.23
CA ARG A 245 5.63 -17.64 -11.26
C ARG A 245 5.66 -19.09 -11.70
N LYS A 246 6.85 -19.66 -11.92
CA LYS A 246 7.00 -21.09 -12.26
C LYS A 246 6.55 -22.00 -11.12
N ALA A 247 6.84 -21.65 -9.87
CA ALA A 247 6.41 -22.44 -8.71
C ALA A 247 4.87 -22.50 -8.57
N PHE A 248 4.17 -21.45 -9.05
CA PHE A 248 2.71 -21.39 -9.09
C PHE A 248 2.12 -21.73 -10.48
N ASP A 249 2.91 -22.31 -11.39
CA ASP A 249 2.50 -22.66 -12.78
C ASP A 249 1.82 -21.48 -13.53
N LEU A 250 2.31 -20.27 -13.32
CA LEU A 250 1.82 -19.05 -13.95
C LEU A 250 2.65 -18.72 -15.20
N LYS A 251 1.99 -18.71 -16.37
CA LYS A 251 2.64 -18.47 -17.67
C LYS A 251 2.80 -16.98 -17.99
N GLN A 252 1.89 -16.15 -17.49
CA GLN A 252 1.86 -14.71 -17.72
C GLN A 252 2.53 -13.93 -16.61
N ASP A 253 2.90 -12.69 -16.89
CA ASP A 253 3.44 -11.79 -15.88
C ASP A 253 2.36 -11.39 -14.87
N VAL A 254 2.74 -11.37 -13.60
CA VAL A 254 1.92 -10.85 -12.51
C VAL A 254 2.62 -9.63 -11.95
N TYR A 255 1.96 -8.49 -12.04
CA TYR A 255 2.41 -7.23 -11.44
C TYR A 255 1.77 -7.10 -10.06
N TYR A 256 2.60 -7.02 -9.04
CA TYR A 256 2.17 -7.08 -7.64
C TYR A 256 2.68 -5.87 -6.85
N LEU A 257 1.81 -5.37 -6.00
CA LEU A 257 2.10 -4.30 -5.04
C LEU A 257 1.68 -4.76 -3.65
N GLU A 258 2.53 -4.48 -2.68
CA GLU A 258 2.17 -4.60 -1.26
C GLU A 258 2.47 -3.29 -0.53
N MET A 259 1.51 -2.82 0.27
CA MET A 259 1.56 -1.55 0.98
C MET A 259 1.31 -1.77 2.46
N ASP A 260 2.17 -1.20 3.32
CA ASP A 260 1.88 -1.10 4.76
C ASP A 260 0.76 -0.06 4.98
N PHE A 261 -0.48 -0.56 5.05
CA PHE A 261 -1.65 0.29 5.19
C PHE A 261 -1.72 0.97 6.56
N GLY A 262 -1.15 0.33 7.60
CA GLY A 262 -1.01 0.92 8.92
C GLY A 262 -0.04 2.12 8.91
N ALA A 263 1.08 2.02 8.18
CA ALA A 263 2.01 3.12 7.99
C ALA A 263 1.38 4.24 7.14
N LEU A 264 0.61 3.91 6.10
CA LEU A 264 -0.14 4.90 5.31
C LEU A 264 -1.10 5.71 6.19
N ILE A 265 -1.88 5.06 7.05
CA ILE A 265 -2.79 5.75 7.98
C ILE A 265 -2.01 6.71 8.91
N LYS A 266 -0.87 6.26 9.43
CA LYS A 266 -0.02 7.11 10.28
C LYS A 266 0.54 8.30 9.51
N ALA A 267 1.02 8.09 8.29
CA ALA A 267 1.58 9.13 7.42
C ALA A 267 0.55 10.22 7.07
N THR A 268 -0.70 9.83 6.86
CA THR A 268 -1.77 10.72 6.41
C THR A 268 -2.57 11.35 7.55
N ARG A 269 -2.32 10.95 8.80
CA ARG A 269 -3.07 11.43 9.98
C ARG A 269 -3.14 12.96 10.12
N LYS A 270 -2.09 13.67 9.68
CA LYS A 270 -2.01 15.13 9.76
C LYS A 270 -2.45 15.83 8.48
N ASN A 271 -2.76 15.08 7.41
CA ASN A 271 -3.18 15.67 6.15
C ASN A 271 -4.54 16.32 6.32
N LYS A 272 -4.62 17.61 5.96
CA LYS A 272 -5.87 18.36 5.92
C LYS A 272 -6.19 18.70 4.48
N VAL A 273 -7.37 18.31 4.03
CA VAL A 273 -7.89 18.74 2.73
C VAL A 273 -8.35 20.18 2.88
N THR A 274 -7.68 21.09 2.19
CA THR A 274 -8.06 22.50 2.13
C THR A 274 -8.46 22.88 0.72
N ALA A 275 -9.62 23.49 0.56
CA ALA A 275 -9.99 24.08 -0.71
C ALA A 275 -9.06 25.26 -1.02
N LYS A 276 -8.55 25.31 -2.24
CA LYS A 276 -7.78 26.44 -2.77
C LYS A 276 -8.50 26.99 -3.98
N GLU A 277 -8.49 28.30 -4.13
CA GLU A 277 -9.02 28.93 -5.34
C GLU A 277 -8.25 28.42 -6.56
N LEU A 278 -9.00 28.17 -7.62
CA LEU A 278 -8.41 27.83 -8.92
C LEU A 278 -7.70 29.07 -9.49
N SER A 279 -6.57 28.86 -10.14
CA SER A 279 -5.87 29.95 -10.81
C SER A 279 -6.78 30.57 -11.88
N LYS A 280 -6.84 31.87 -11.92
CA LYS A 280 -7.53 32.64 -12.96
C LYS A 280 -6.68 32.86 -14.21
N PHE A 281 -5.39 32.53 -14.11
CA PHE A 281 -4.42 32.74 -15.18
C PHE A 281 -4.08 31.43 -15.89
N PRO A 282 -3.89 31.45 -17.23
CA PRO A 282 -3.63 30.25 -18.02
C PRO A 282 -2.27 29.66 -17.70
N GLU A 283 -2.20 28.32 -17.70
CA GLU A 283 -0.95 27.57 -17.67
C GLU A 283 -0.25 27.63 -19.03
N VAL A 284 1.08 27.65 -19.02
CA VAL A 284 1.89 27.59 -20.23
C VAL A 284 2.67 26.29 -20.24
N LYS A 285 2.58 25.54 -21.34
CA LYS A 285 3.33 24.30 -21.56
C LYS A 285 4.53 24.58 -22.46
N ARG A 286 5.72 24.05 -22.07
CA ARG A 286 6.94 24.07 -22.89
C ARG A 286 7.59 22.68 -22.84
N ASP A 287 8.09 22.26 -23.98
CA ASP A 287 8.73 20.96 -24.14
C ASP A 287 10.22 21.15 -24.38
N LEU A 288 11.04 20.20 -23.91
CA LEU A 288 12.48 20.20 -24.04
C LEU A 288 12.99 18.77 -24.24
N ALA A 289 13.73 18.52 -25.30
CA ALA A 289 14.39 17.24 -25.53
C ALA A 289 15.82 17.30 -24.99
N LEU A 290 16.16 16.34 -24.11
CA LEU A 290 17.47 16.25 -23.48
C LEU A 290 18.16 14.95 -23.86
N LEU A 291 19.41 15.06 -24.33
CA LEU A 291 20.34 13.95 -24.48
C LEU A 291 21.08 13.79 -23.14
N ILE A 292 20.96 12.63 -22.51
CA ILE A 292 21.49 12.34 -21.18
C ILE A 292 22.16 10.97 -21.13
N ASP A 293 22.97 10.72 -20.10
CA ASP A 293 23.51 9.39 -19.84
C ASP A 293 22.40 8.42 -19.44
N LYS A 294 22.54 7.14 -19.79
CA LYS A 294 21.54 6.10 -19.49
C LYS A 294 21.22 5.98 -17.99
N GLU A 295 22.20 6.28 -17.14
CA GLU A 295 22.10 6.25 -15.68
C GLU A 295 21.19 7.37 -15.11
N VAL A 296 21.06 8.48 -15.84
CA VAL A 296 20.26 9.62 -15.35
C VAL A 296 18.79 9.28 -15.37
N THR A 297 18.17 9.33 -14.20
CA THR A 297 16.75 8.99 -14.03
C THR A 297 15.85 10.22 -14.26
N PHE A 298 14.59 9.98 -14.64
CA PHE A 298 13.58 11.06 -14.69
C PHE A 298 13.39 11.74 -13.33
N SER A 299 13.46 10.98 -12.23
CA SER A 299 13.36 11.55 -10.88
C SER A 299 14.45 12.58 -10.61
N ALA A 300 15.71 12.28 -10.98
CA ALA A 300 16.81 13.22 -10.81
C ALA A 300 16.59 14.52 -11.60
N LEU A 301 16.15 14.41 -12.87
CA LEU A 301 15.85 15.59 -13.68
C LEU A 301 14.68 16.41 -13.11
N ARG A 302 13.63 15.74 -12.68
CA ARG A 302 12.48 16.39 -12.04
C ARG A 302 12.92 17.17 -10.78
N ASP A 303 13.73 16.57 -9.93
CA ASP A 303 14.19 17.20 -8.68
C ASP A 303 15.12 18.40 -8.99
N ILE A 304 15.96 18.31 -10.03
CA ILE A 304 16.73 19.44 -10.53
C ILE A 304 15.79 20.56 -10.99
N ALA A 305 14.74 20.24 -11.75
CA ALA A 305 13.79 21.21 -12.28
C ALA A 305 13.06 21.97 -11.15
N PHE A 306 12.49 21.26 -10.18
CA PHE A 306 11.80 21.87 -9.04
C PHE A 306 12.74 22.64 -8.10
N ALA A 307 14.02 22.25 -8.02
CA ALA A 307 15.03 23.02 -7.30
C ALA A 307 15.42 24.31 -8.03
N ALA A 308 15.44 24.28 -9.37
CA ALA A 308 15.81 25.40 -10.22
C ALA A 308 14.70 26.45 -10.34
N GLU A 309 13.45 26.01 -10.50
CA GLU A 309 12.29 26.87 -10.69
C GLU A 309 11.17 26.51 -9.68
N ARG A 310 11.21 27.15 -8.53
CA ARG A 310 10.28 26.86 -7.42
C ARG A 310 8.96 27.64 -7.51
N LYS A 311 8.95 28.74 -8.27
CA LYS A 311 7.84 29.69 -8.25
C LYS A 311 6.85 29.43 -9.37
N LEU A 312 7.35 29.23 -10.58
CA LEU A 312 6.51 29.09 -11.76
C LEU A 312 6.27 27.65 -12.17
N LEU A 313 7.18 26.72 -11.82
CA LEU A 313 7.08 25.34 -12.27
C LEU A 313 6.02 24.60 -11.46
N LYS A 314 4.94 24.19 -12.12
CA LYS A 314 3.84 23.44 -11.54
C LYS A 314 3.99 21.93 -11.71
N ARG A 315 4.44 21.50 -12.90
CA ARG A 315 4.55 20.07 -13.24
C ARG A 315 5.66 19.84 -14.26
N VAL A 316 6.33 18.70 -14.09
CA VAL A 316 7.26 18.13 -15.08
C VAL A 316 6.75 16.75 -15.44
N SER A 317 6.70 16.42 -16.71
CA SER A 317 6.32 15.10 -17.20
C SER A 317 7.28 14.64 -18.30
N LEU A 318 7.53 13.33 -18.34
CA LEU A 318 8.26 12.65 -19.39
C LEU A 318 7.22 12.11 -20.38
N PHE A 319 7.29 12.51 -21.64
CA PHE A 319 6.32 12.06 -22.63
C PHE A 319 6.92 11.23 -23.76
N ASP A 320 8.24 11.24 -23.93
CA ASP A 320 8.92 10.36 -24.86
C ASP A 320 10.32 9.95 -24.36
N VAL A 321 10.68 8.70 -24.65
CA VAL A 321 11.99 8.10 -24.35
C VAL A 321 12.51 7.46 -25.61
N TYR A 322 13.65 7.91 -26.10
CA TYR A 322 14.30 7.31 -27.24
C TYR A 322 15.67 6.74 -26.86
N GLU A 323 15.81 5.44 -27.08
CA GLU A 323 17.07 4.69 -26.95
C GLU A 323 17.28 3.93 -28.27
N GLY A 324 18.12 4.41 -29.14
CA GLY A 324 18.34 3.79 -30.46
C GLY A 324 19.68 4.17 -31.08
N ASP A 325 19.99 3.51 -32.19
CA ASP A 325 21.27 3.55 -32.87
C ASP A 325 21.68 4.95 -33.39
N LYS A 326 20.77 5.92 -33.39
CA LYS A 326 21.04 7.30 -33.76
C LYS A 326 21.62 8.16 -32.65
N LEU A 327 21.79 7.58 -31.44
CA LEU A 327 22.38 8.27 -30.32
C LEU A 327 23.79 7.77 -30.03
N PRO A 328 24.66 8.62 -29.45
CA PRO A 328 25.95 8.16 -28.95
C PRO A 328 25.79 6.99 -27.96
N GLU A 329 26.75 6.07 -27.96
CA GLU A 329 26.77 4.94 -27.04
C GLU A 329 26.72 5.42 -25.59
N GLY A 330 25.91 4.75 -24.75
CA GLY A 330 25.72 5.13 -23.36
C GLY A 330 24.76 6.30 -23.12
N LYS A 331 24.15 6.86 -24.17
CA LYS A 331 23.19 7.97 -24.08
C LYS A 331 21.77 7.53 -24.38
N LYS A 332 20.80 8.30 -23.85
CA LYS A 332 19.38 8.24 -24.18
C LYS A 332 18.80 9.64 -24.32
N SER A 333 17.68 9.76 -25.01
CA SER A 333 16.97 11.03 -25.14
C SER A 333 15.66 10.99 -24.35
N TYR A 334 15.44 11.98 -23.51
CA TYR A 334 14.18 12.23 -22.80
C TYR A 334 13.53 13.49 -23.35
N ALA A 335 12.25 13.37 -23.73
CA ALA A 335 11.42 14.52 -24.05
C ALA A 335 10.56 14.86 -22.82
N LEU A 336 10.86 16.02 -22.24
CA LEU A 336 10.22 16.52 -21.03
C LEU A 336 9.25 17.64 -21.36
N SER A 337 8.14 17.66 -20.67
CA SER A 337 7.16 18.74 -20.74
C SER A 337 7.06 19.45 -19.40
N PHE A 338 7.18 20.76 -19.44
CA PHE A 338 7.14 21.65 -18.28
C PHE A 338 5.84 22.47 -18.33
N VAL A 339 5.07 22.44 -17.26
CA VAL A 339 3.89 23.28 -17.08
C VAL A 339 4.26 24.39 -16.12
N LEU A 340 4.19 25.62 -16.61
CA LEU A 340 4.48 26.84 -15.85
C LEU A 340 3.18 27.58 -15.55
N GLU A 341 3.04 28.10 -14.34
CA GLU A 341 1.86 28.85 -13.88
C GLU A 341 2.30 29.93 -12.89
N ASP A 342 1.76 31.14 -13.04
CA ASP A 342 1.77 32.14 -11.97
C ASP A 342 0.34 32.38 -11.50
N LYS A 343 0.11 32.30 -10.21
CA LYS A 343 -1.23 32.46 -9.61
C LYS A 343 -1.68 33.92 -9.49
N THR A 344 -0.77 34.84 -9.73
CA THR A 344 -0.98 36.27 -9.52
C THR A 344 -1.09 37.07 -10.82
N GLN A 345 -0.56 36.54 -11.93
CA GLN A 345 -0.54 37.23 -13.22
C GLN A 345 -0.40 36.26 -14.40
N THR A 346 -0.76 36.73 -15.59
CA THR A 346 -0.49 36.00 -16.83
C THR A 346 1.02 36.00 -17.11
N LEU A 347 1.57 34.84 -17.47
CA LEU A 347 2.98 34.71 -17.82
C LEU A 347 3.27 35.45 -19.12
N THR A 348 4.32 36.27 -19.11
CA THR A 348 4.85 36.91 -20.33
C THR A 348 5.89 36.00 -21.00
N ASP A 349 6.11 36.15 -22.32
CA ASP A 349 7.11 35.38 -23.07
C ASP A 349 8.49 35.50 -22.42
N LYS A 350 8.86 36.70 -22.01
CA LYS A 350 10.16 36.94 -21.33
C LYS A 350 10.33 36.13 -20.05
N MET A 351 9.26 35.99 -19.22
CA MET A 351 9.30 35.19 -17.98
C MET A 351 9.44 33.70 -18.32
N ILE A 352 8.74 33.24 -19.36
CA ILE A 352 8.78 31.85 -19.81
C ILE A 352 10.16 31.50 -20.34
N GLU A 353 10.73 32.34 -21.21
CA GLU A 353 12.07 32.14 -21.77
C GLU A 353 13.16 32.12 -20.70
N GLN A 354 13.06 33.05 -19.73
CA GLN A 354 13.97 33.08 -18.59
C GLN A 354 13.88 31.82 -17.71
N ALA A 355 12.69 31.34 -17.42
CA ALA A 355 12.49 30.11 -16.67
C ALA A 355 13.05 28.89 -17.43
N MET A 356 12.79 28.78 -18.75
CA MET A 356 13.30 27.69 -19.58
C MET A 356 14.81 27.75 -19.73
N ALA A 357 15.40 28.92 -19.90
CA ALA A 357 16.85 29.08 -19.95
C ALA A 357 17.54 28.66 -18.65
N ASN A 358 16.94 29.03 -17.48
CA ASN A 358 17.44 28.59 -16.20
C ASN A 358 17.34 27.07 -16.03
N LEU A 359 16.23 26.45 -16.40
CA LEU A 359 16.05 24.99 -16.37
C LEU A 359 17.11 24.28 -17.22
N THR A 360 17.32 24.75 -18.46
CA THR A 360 18.31 24.19 -19.37
C THR A 360 19.73 24.27 -18.80
N ALA A 361 20.14 25.42 -18.32
CA ALA A 361 21.47 25.60 -17.72
C ALA A 361 21.67 24.69 -16.46
N GLN A 362 20.62 24.45 -15.66
CA GLN A 362 20.72 23.55 -14.53
C GLN A 362 20.80 22.08 -14.93
N PHE A 363 20.11 21.67 -16.00
CA PHE A 363 20.23 20.30 -16.54
C PHE A 363 21.63 20.05 -17.13
N GLU A 364 22.17 21.00 -17.86
CA GLU A 364 23.55 20.92 -18.39
C GLU A 364 24.54 20.79 -17.23
N ARG A 365 24.45 21.66 -16.24
CA ARG A 365 25.39 21.71 -15.11
C ARG A 365 25.32 20.49 -14.19
N LYS A 366 24.10 20.00 -13.85
CA LYS A 366 23.90 18.98 -12.81
C LYS A 366 23.71 17.57 -13.35
N ALA A 367 23.22 17.44 -14.57
CA ALA A 367 22.94 16.15 -15.19
C ALA A 367 23.81 15.88 -16.42
N GLY A 368 24.70 16.81 -16.81
CA GLY A 368 25.48 16.68 -18.05
C GLY A 368 24.59 16.57 -19.29
N ALA A 369 23.37 17.08 -19.21
CA ALA A 369 22.40 16.99 -20.28
C ALA A 369 22.79 17.94 -21.45
N GLN A 370 22.47 17.53 -22.67
CA GLN A 370 22.57 18.37 -23.84
C GLN A 370 21.18 18.56 -24.44
N VAL A 371 20.84 19.80 -24.81
CA VAL A 371 19.58 20.05 -25.51
C VAL A 371 19.67 19.48 -26.92
N ARG A 372 18.68 18.70 -27.28
CA ARG A 372 18.53 18.16 -28.61
C ARG A 372 17.57 19.06 -29.40
N ALA A 373 18.08 19.64 -30.46
CA ALA A 373 17.29 20.42 -31.40
C ALA A 373 16.32 19.55 -32.22
#